data_91808be2359637ccda6ff03b7d2ce006
#
_entry.id   91808be2359637ccda6ff03b7d2ce006
#
_cell.length_a   1.000
_cell.length_b   1.000
_cell.length_c   1.000
_cell.angle_alpha   90.00
_cell.angle_beta   90.00
_cell.angle_gamma   90.00
#
_symmetry.space_group_name_H-M   'P 1'
#
loop_
_entity.id
_entity.type
_entity.pdbx_description
1 polymer ?
#
loop_
_entity_poly.entity_id
_entity_poly.type
_entity_poly.pdbx_seq_one_letter_code
_entity_poly.pdbx_strand_id
1 'polypeptide(L)'
;RPPRSTLFPYTTLFRSEAVEDKIKTEAISKVLYPSDAIESGKALRLSQQYFFVSCAIQDIFRRFLEKSNDFDKLPDSVCIQLNDTHPALAIVEMMRLLVDVYGQDWELAWNIVTKVFAYTNHTLLPEALETWPVKYFQHMLPRHLQIIYEINRRFIEFAKTKFGETSEKLAKVSIVSGEGDAQIIRMANLSIVGSFSVNGVAKIHSELIKTSLVPEFYELWPEKFTNITNGITPRRWLLHANTNLATLISDKIGKDWISHLELLSKIADFADDADFVKRFMKIKKTNKELLRHEIFKRTNVAVTTNSMFVVQAKRIHEYKRQLMAILQVIGEYLAIVRDNVRPICPKTYIFAGKAAPSYTFAKLIIKLINNVAQVVNNDAKVGDSLKVVFIPDYKVSVAEVLIPAADVSLQISTAGFEASGTGNMKFALNGALTVGTYDGANI
;
A
#
# COMPACT_ATOMS: atom_id res chain seq x y z
N ARG A 1 39.30 45.91 -30.53
CA ARG A 1 38.30 45.20 -29.66
C ARG A 1 38.03 43.83 -30.28
N PRO A 2 38.27 42.69 -29.60
CA PRO A 2 37.87 41.37 -30.10
C PRO A 2 36.33 41.23 -30.02
N PRO A 3 35.72 40.48 -30.92
CA PRO A 3 34.26 40.33 -30.95
C PRO A 3 33.75 39.58 -29.71
N ARG A 4 32.72 40.12 -29.07
CA ARG A 4 32.04 39.61 -27.86
C ARG A 4 31.25 38.31 -28.03
N SER A 5 31.39 37.58 -29.14
CA SER A 5 30.52 36.45 -29.50
C SER A 5 31.04 35.05 -29.21
N THR A 6 32.25 34.90 -28.64
CA THR A 6 32.85 33.57 -28.43
C THR A 6 32.80 33.04 -27.01
N LEU A 7 32.24 33.77 -26.03
CA LEU A 7 32.15 33.32 -24.63
C LEU A 7 30.81 32.68 -24.24
N PHE A 8 29.80 32.80 -25.09
CA PHE A 8 28.44 32.34 -24.75
C PHE A 8 28.17 30.84 -24.90
N PRO A 9 28.77 30.08 -25.82
CA PRO A 9 28.45 28.66 -25.96
C PRO A 9 28.99 27.79 -24.81
N TYR A 10 30.19 28.07 -24.31
CA TYR A 10 30.83 27.28 -23.25
C TYR A 10 30.16 27.42 -21.90
N THR A 11 29.73 28.62 -21.52
CA THR A 11 29.06 28.84 -20.24
C THR A 11 27.64 28.28 -20.22
N THR A 12 26.98 28.16 -21.37
CA THR A 12 25.63 27.56 -21.45
C THR A 12 25.68 26.04 -21.39
N LEU A 13 26.69 25.40 -22.04
CA LEU A 13 26.92 23.95 -21.95
C LEU A 13 27.27 23.51 -20.51
N PHE A 14 28.21 24.19 -19.84
CA PHE A 14 28.54 23.90 -18.44
C PHE A 14 27.38 24.13 -17.48
N ARG A 15 26.53 25.13 -17.75
CA ARG A 15 25.31 25.34 -16.93
C ARG A 15 24.25 24.27 -17.16
N SER A 16 24.10 23.78 -18.40
CA SER A 16 23.12 22.74 -18.70
C SER A 16 23.51 21.39 -18.05
N GLU A 17 24.77 20.98 -18.13
CA GLU A 17 25.26 19.76 -17.49
C GLU A 17 25.16 19.83 -15.96
N ALA A 18 25.59 20.93 -15.32
CA ALA A 18 25.48 21.12 -13.89
C ALA A 18 24.02 21.16 -13.41
N VAL A 19 23.11 21.74 -14.20
CA VAL A 19 21.67 21.75 -13.92
C VAL A 19 21.07 20.37 -14.12
N GLU A 20 21.51 19.64 -15.15
CA GLU A 20 21.02 18.27 -15.40
C GLU A 20 21.43 17.31 -14.30
N ASP A 21 22.68 17.33 -13.85
CA ASP A 21 23.17 16.51 -12.74
C ASP A 21 22.44 16.85 -11.42
N LYS A 22 22.21 18.15 -11.17
CA LYS A 22 21.41 18.58 -10.02
C LYS A 22 19.98 18.04 -10.09
N ILE A 23 19.32 18.13 -11.25
CA ILE A 23 17.94 17.63 -11.44
C ILE A 23 17.91 16.11 -11.25
N LYS A 24 18.86 15.36 -11.81
CA LYS A 24 18.97 13.90 -11.64
C LYS A 24 19.13 13.53 -10.18
N THR A 25 20.04 14.20 -9.48
CA THR A 25 20.29 13.94 -8.05
C THR A 25 19.08 14.27 -7.19
N GLU A 26 18.45 15.42 -7.41
CA GLU A 26 17.26 15.84 -6.67
C GLU A 26 16.03 14.97 -6.96
N ALA A 27 15.92 14.41 -8.18
CA ALA A 27 14.81 13.55 -8.59
C ALA A 27 14.72 12.30 -7.71
N ILE A 28 15.84 11.78 -7.20
CA ILE A 28 15.87 10.60 -6.31
C ILE A 28 15.00 10.81 -5.07
N SER A 29 15.01 12.01 -4.49
CA SER A 29 14.25 12.32 -3.27
C SER A 29 12.96 13.10 -3.49
N LYS A 30 12.82 13.80 -4.64
CA LYS A 30 11.67 14.68 -4.93
C LYS A 30 10.52 14.01 -5.66
N VAL A 31 10.80 13.01 -6.51
CA VAL A 31 9.77 12.34 -7.31
C VAL A 31 9.21 11.14 -6.55
N LEU A 32 7.93 11.20 -6.18
CA LEU A 32 7.23 10.10 -5.54
C LEU A 32 6.57 9.21 -6.59
N TYR A 33 6.87 7.92 -6.58
CA TYR A 33 6.34 6.93 -7.52
C TYR A 33 6.47 7.35 -8.99
N PRO A 34 7.71 7.44 -9.52
CA PRO A 34 7.90 7.74 -10.93
C PRO A 34 7.18 6.70 -11.80
N SER A 35 6.71 7.14 -12.97
CA SER A 35 6.05 6.26 -13.92
C SER A 35 7.01 5.17 -14.40
N ASP A 36 6.59 3.92 -14.31
CA ASP A 36 7.30 2.73 -14.80
C ASP A 36 6.95 2.37 -16.25
N ALA A 37 6.20 3.22 -16.95
CA ALA A 37 5.88 3.05 -18.36
C ALA A 37 7.11 3.24 -19.29
N ILE A 38 8.15 3.92 -18.80
CA ILE A 38 9.39 4.20 -19.55
C ILE A 38 10.61 3.74 -18.77
N GLU A 39 11.67 3.41 -19.49
CA GLU A 39 12.92 2.87 -18.92
C GLU A 39 13.56 3.80 -17.88
N SER A 40 13.58 5.12 -18.12
CA SER A 40 14.13 6.10 -17.17
C SER A 40 13.35 6.16 -15.87
N GLY A 41 12.03 5.96 -15.90
CA GLY A 41 11.21 5.91 -14.69
C GLY A 41 11.45 4.62 -13.88
N LYS A 42 11.65 3.48 -14.54
CA LYS A 42 12.06 2.23 -13.88
C LYS A 42 13.44 2.38 -13.23
N ALA A 43 14.42 2.91 -13.97
CA ALA A 43 15.76 3.18 -13.44
C ALA A 43 15.72 4.11 -12.23
N LEU A 44 14.92 5.17 -12.28
CA LEU A 44 14.74 6.07 -11.14
C LEU A 44 14.13 5.35 -9.92
N ARG A 45 13.13 4.48 -10.10
CA ARG A 45 12.58 3.67 -9.00
C ARG A 45 13.63 2.77 -8.36
N LEU A 46 14.46 2.09 -9.16
CA LEU A 46 15.53 1.26 -8.62
C LEU A 46 16.56 2.10 -7.86
N SER A 47 16.93 3.28 -8.40
CA SER A 47 17.82 4.23 -7.72
C SER A 47 17.25 4.68 -6.38
N GLN A 48 15.95 4.97 -6.32
CA GLN A 48 15.27 5.38 -5.09
C GLN A 48 15.28 4.26 -4.04
N GLN A 49 14.96 3.03 -4.44
CA GLN A 49 14.98 1.87 -3.54
C GLN A 49 16.38 1.63 -2.99
N TYR A 50 17.41 1.65 -3.85
CA TYR A 50 18.80 1.47 -3.43
C TYR A 50 19.27 2.60 -2.51
N PHE A 51 19.06 3.86 -2.90
CA PHE A 51 19.46 5.01 -2.10
C PHE A 51 18.88 4.98 -0.69
N PHE A 52 17.58 4.74 -0.58
CA PHE A 52 16.89 4.64 0.71
C PHE A 52 17.46 3.50 1.57
N VAL A 53 17.62 2.32 0.98
CA VAL A 53 18.12 1.12 1.66
C VAL A 53 19.57 1.31 2.11
N SER A 54 20.43 1.82 1.23
CA SER A 54 21.85 2.02 1.54
C SER A 54 22.04 3.03 2.67
N CYS A 55 21.32 4.16 2.64
CA CYS A 55 21.34 5.13 3.74
C CYS A 55 20.86 4.52 5.06
N ALA A 56 19.77 3.74 5.02
CA ALA A 56 19.20 3.13 6.22
C ALA A 56 20.15 2.10 6.86
N ILE A 57 20.70 1.18 6.07
CA ILE A 57 21.60 0.15 6.59
C ILE A 57 22.90 0.76 7.12
N GLN A 58 23.49 1.74 6.42
CA GLN A 58 24.68 2.44 6.88
C GLN A 58 24.44 3.19 8.21
N ASP A 59 23.29 3.86 8.37
CA ASP A 59 22.94 4.52 9.63
C ASP A 59 22.73 3.52 10.78
N ILE A 60 22.10 2.37 10.50
CA ILE A 60 21.97 1.28 11.48
C ILE A 60 23.34 0.79 11.91
N PHE A 61 24.27 0.54 10.99
CA PHE A 61 25.63 0.08 11.31
C PHE A 61 26.40 1.14 12.09
N ARG A 62 26.32 2.41 11.67
CA ARG A 62 26.95 3.51 12.41
C ARG A 62 26.52 3.53 13.87
N ARG A 63 25.23 3.45 14.15
CA ARG A 63 24.68 3.43 15.52
C ARG A 63 25.02 2.14 16.29
N PHE A 64 25.07 1.00 15.60
CA PHE A 64 25.46 -0.26 16.21
C PHE A 64 26.94 -0.23 16.64
N LEU A 65 27.82 0.24 15.75
CA LEU A 65 29.26 0.32 15.99
C LEU A 65 29.69 1.30 17.11
N GLU A 66 28.81 2.26 17.46
CA GLU A 66 28.99 3.09 18.66
C GLU A 66 28.92 2.26 19.96
N LYS A 67 28.32 1.08 19.92
CA LYS A 67 28.07 0.23 21.09
C LYS A 67 28.86 -1.09 21.07
N SER A 68 29.10 -1.64 19.89
CA SER A 68 29.75 -2.94 19.71
C SER A 68 30.45 -3.03 18.35
N ASN A 69 31.67 -3.59 18.34
CA ASN A 69 32.37 -3.93 17.09
C ASN A 69 32.19 -5.40 16.68
N ASP A 70 31.39 -6.14 17.43
CA ASP A 70 31.14 -7.56 17.24
C ASP A 70 29.83 -7.76 16.45
N PHE A 71 29.94 -7.98 15.14
CA PHE A 71 28.79 -8.15 14.25
C PHE A 71 27.94 -9.39 14.57
N ASP A 72 28.46 -10.41 15.25
CA ASP A 72 27.67 -11.56 15.70
C ASP A 72 26.51 -11.14 16.62
N LYS A 73 26.67 -10.00 17.33
CA LYS A 73 25.64 -9.42 18.21
C LYS A 73 24.64 -8.52 17.49
N LEU A 74 24.79 -8.30 16.18
CA LEU A 74 23.86 -7.45 15.42
C LEU A 74 22.41 -7.97 15.48
N PRO A 75 22.13 -9.28 15.31
CA PRO A 75 20.76 -9.82 15.40
C PRO A 75 20.08 -9.62 16.77
N ASP A 76 20.87 -9.50 17.85
CA ASP A 76 20.33 -9.24 19.20
C ASP A 76 19.86 -7.80 19.38
N SER A 77 20.36 -6.89 18.53
CA SER A 77 20.15 -5.45 18.64
C SER A 77 19.29 -4.86 17.52
N VAL A 78 19.19 -5.55 16.39
CA VAL A 78 18.56 -5.04 15.15
C VAL A 78 17.62 -6.07 14.56
N CYS A 79 16.39 -5.63 14.30
CA CYS A 79 15.41 -6.36 13.50
C CYS A 79 14.86 -5.41 12.44
N ILE A 80 14.87 -5.85 11.18
CA ILE A 80 14.42 -5.05 10.03
C ILE A 80 13.24 -5.74 9.39
N GLN A 81 12.08 -5.07 9.41
CA GLN A 81 10.88 -5.53 8.73
C GLN A 81 10.85 -5.00 7.30
N LEU A 82 10.91 -5.90 6.32
CA LEU A 82 10.67 -5.57 4.91
C LEU A 82 9.16 -5.41 4.70
N ASN A 83 8.73 -4.18 4.51
CA ASN A 83 7.34 -3.86 4.24
C ASN A 83 7.08 -3.95 2.73
N ASP A 84 6.65 -5.11 2.28
CA ASP A 84 6.66 -5.54 0.88
C ASP A 84 8.10 -5.77 0.34
N THR A 85 8.24 -5.94 -0.97
CA THR A 85 9.53 -6.19 -1.64
C THR A 85 10.30 -4.90 -1.96
N HIS A 86 9.69 -3.73 -1.82
CA HIS A 86 10.33 -2.46 -2.17
C HIS A 86 11.69 -2.23 -1.48
N PRO A 87 11.90 -2.62 -0.20
CA PRO A 87 13.20 -2.55 0.46
C PRO A 87 14.01 -3.84 0.40
N ALA A 88 13.67 -4.83 -0.43
CA ALA A 88 14.34 -6.13 -0.48
C ALA A 88 15.86 -6.03 -0.76
N LEU A 89 16.31 -4.98 -1.45
CA LEU A 89 17.72 -4.70 -1.66
C LEU A 89 18.51 -4.54 -0.35
N ALA A 90 17.84 -4.30 0.78
CA ALA A 90 18.48 -4.23 2.10
C ALA A 90 19.22 -5.50 2.46
N ILE A 91 18.72 -6.68 2.06
CA ILE A 91 19.38 -7.97 2.24
C ILE A 91 20.75 -7.97 1.56
N VAL A 92 20.76 -7.55 0.30
CA VAL A 92 21.97 -7.55 -0.54
C VAL A 92 22.95 -6.46 -0.12
N GLU A 93 22.43 -5.27 0.23
CA GLU A 93 23.26 -4.17 0.70
C GLU A 93 23.90 -4.49 2.05
N MET A 94 23.19 -5.15 2.96
CA MET A 94 23.78 -5.61 4.22
C MET A 94 24.89 -6.64 3.98
N MET A 95 24.70 -7.59 3.06
CA MET A 95 25.75 -8.53 2.66
C MET A 95 26.97 -7.78 2.10
N ARG A 96 26.75 -6.83 1.19
CA ARG A 96 27.84 -6.03 0.61
C ARG A 96 28.64 -5.28 1.68
N LEU A 97 27.96 -4.63 2.61
CA LEU A 97 28.62 -3.89 3.67
C LEU A 97 29.40 -4.84 4.60
N LEU A 98 28.79 -5.92 5.04
CA LEU A 98 29.48 -6.89 5.94
C LEU A 98 30.70 -7.49 5.26
N VAL A 99 30.58 -7.95 4.01
CA VAL A 99 31.67 -8.65 3.31
C VAL A 99 32.71 -7.66 2.77
N ASP A 100 32.28 -6.67 1.98
CA ASP A 100 33.20 -5.83 1.21
C ASP A 100 33.74 -4.64 2.01
N VAL A 101 32.99 -4.11 2.99
CA VAL A 101 33.39 -2.93 3.76
C VAL A 101 33.96 -3.32 5.13
N TYR A 102 33.31 -4.26 5.81
CA TYR A 102 33.73 -4.69 7.16
C TYR A 102 34.51 -5.99 7.17
N GLY A 103 34.80 -6.60 6.02
CA GLY A 103 35.69 -7.76 5.88
C GLY A 103 35.20 -9.02 6.58
N GLN A 104 33.89 -9.15 6.79
CA GLN A 104 33.32 -10.35 7.39
C GLN A 104 33.29 -11.50 6.39
N ASP A 105 33.50 -12.73 6.90
CA ASP A 105 33.34 -13.93 6.11
C ASP A 105 31.88 -14.06 5.59
N TRP A 106 31.70 -14.67 4.39
CA TRP A 106 30.40 -14.83 3.75
C TRP A 106 29.39 -15.58 4.63
N GLU A 107 29.82 -16.68 5.24
CA GLU A 107 28.95 -17.53 6.05
C GLU A 107 28.46 -16.77 7.29
N LEU A 108 29.36 -16.05 7.95
CA LEU A 108 29.03 -15.19 9.07
C LEU A 108 28.06 -14.08 8.65
N ALA A 109 28.37 -13.37 7.56
CA ALA A 109 27.53 -12.30 7.04
C ALA A 109 26.11 -12.81 6.69
N TRP A 110 26.00 -13.97 6.04
CA TRP A 110 24.73 -14.57 5.68
C TRP A 110 23.93 -15.04 6.92
N ASN A 111 24.60 -15.62 7.90
CA ASN A 111 23.98 -16.01 9.18
C ASN A 111 23.43 -14.79 9.93
N ILE A 112 24.10 -13.64 9.90
CA ILE A 112 23.63 -12.37 10.46
C ILE A 112 22.41 -11.89 9.69
N VAL A 113 22.50 -11.76 8.37
CA VAL A 113 21.44 -11.27 7.48
C VAL A 113 20.13 -12.04 7.68
N THR A 114 20.22 -13.37 7.65
CA THR A 114 19.04 -14.24 7.78
C THR A 114 18.41 -14.25 9.19
N LYS A 115 19.03 -13.61 10.17
CA LYS A 115 18.46 -13.41 11.52
C LYS A 115 17.98 -11.98 11.77
N VAL A 116 18.34 -11.03 10.90
CA VAL A 116 17.99 -9.60 11.03
C VAL A 116 16.71 -9.26 10.29
N PHE A 117 16.47 -9.87 9.12
CA PHE A 117 15.34 -9.52 8.25
C PHE A 117 14.10 -10.37 8.50
N ALA A 118 12.94 -9.72 8.45
CA ALA A 118 11.62 -10.33 8.34
C ALA A 118 10.86 -9.69 7.16
N TYR A 119 9.99 -10.43 6.50
CA TYR A 119 9.28 -10.00 5.29
C TYR A 119 7.77 -10.05 5.49
N THR A 120 7.09 -8.95 5.18
CA THR A 120 5.63 -8.88 5.10
C THR A 120 5.20 -8.83 3.64
N ASN A 121 4.43 -9.81 3.19
CA ASN A 121 3.80 -9.81 1.87
C ASN A 121 2.45 -9.07 1.92
N HIS A 122 2.17 -8.24 0.91
CA HIS A 122 0.94 -7.45 0.81
C HIS A 122 0.07 -7.78 -0.41
N THR A 123 0.46 -8.75 -1.24
CA THR A 123 -0.28 -9.08 -2.47
C THR A 123 -0.42 -10.58 -2.67
N LEU A 124 -1.56 -10.97 -3.29
CA LEU A 124 -1.80 -12.33 -3.77
C LEU A 124 -1.75 -12.42 -5.29
N LEU A 125 -1.55 -11.29 -5.99
CA LEU A 125 -1.45 -11.25 -7.44
C LEU A 125 -0.03 -11.62 -7.87
N PRO A 126 0.21 -12.80 -8.50
CA PRO A 126 1.55 -13.19 -8.93
C PRO A 126 2.20 -12.17 -9.87
N GLU A 127 1.40 -11.56 -10.75
CA GLU A 127 1.84 -10.51 -11.68
C GLU A 127 2.20 -9.19 -11.00
N ALA A 128 1.76 -8.98 -9.75
CA ALA A 128 2.11 -7.82 -8.94
C ALA A 128 3.33 -8.05 -8.04
N LEU A 129 3.89 -9.27 -8.00
CA LEU A 129 5.16 -9.54 -7.35
C LEU A 129 6.28 -8.84 -8.11
N GLU A 130 7.03 -8.00 -7.39
CA GLU A 130 8.07 -7.18 -8.00
C GLU A 130 9.19 -8.00 -8.62
N THR A 131 9.50 -7.71 -9.87
CA THR A 131 10.64 -8.28 -10.60
C THR A 131 11.45 -7.17 -11.23
N TRP A 132 12.76 -7.39 -11.35
CA TRP A 132 13.65 -6.47 -12.01
C TRP A 132 14.44 -7.17 -13.12
N PRO A 133 14.46 -6.64 -14.36
CA PRO A 133 15.38 -7.13 -15.39
C PRO A 133 16.83 -7.02 -14.92
N VAL A 134 17.59 -8.10 -15.12
CA VAL A 134 19.01 -8.17 -14.70
C VAL A 134 19.83 -7.04 -15.32
N LYS A 135 19.52 -6.59 -16.54
CA LYS A 135 20.21 -5.50 -17.23
C LYS A 135 20.32 -4.20 -16.41
N TYR A 136 19.30 -3.88 -15.56
CA TYR A 136 19.38 -2.71 -14.70
C TYR A 136 20.44 -2.87 -13.62
N PHE A 137 20.53 -4.06 -13.02
CA PHE A 137 21.55 -4.34 -12.01
C PHE A 137 22.94 -4.43 -12.60
N GLN A 138 23.10 -4.97 -13.80
CA GLN A 138 24.40 -5.00 -14.50
C GLN A 138 24.97 -3.59 -14.67
N HIS A 139 24.12 -2.63 -14.99
CA HIS A 139 24.52 -1.25 -15.23
C HIS A 139 24.64 -0.42 -13.94
N MET A 140 23.67 -0.53 -13.03
CA MET A 140 23.56 0.37 -11.89
C MET A 140 24.14 -0.21 -10.59
N LEU A 141 24.04 -1.52 -10.41
CA LEU A 141 24.34 -2.23 -9.16
C LEU A 141 25.10 -3.54 -9.41
N PRO A 142 26.23 -3.52 -10.16
CA PRO A 142 26.91 -4.75 -10.57
C PRO A 142 27.38 -5.61 -9.40
N ARG A 143 27.84 -5.01 -8.31
CA ARG A 143 28.26 -5.77 -7.13
C ARG A 143 27.08 -6.44 -6.41
N HIS A 144 25.95 -5.76 -6.32
CA HIS A 144 24.73 -6.34 -5.78
C HIS A 144 24.25 -7.52 -6.62
N LEU A 145 24.35 -7.42 -7.94
CA LEU A 145 24.02 -8.54 -8.84
C LEU A 145 24.89 -9.76 -8.57
N GLN A 146 26.20 -9.59 -8.40
CA GLN A 146 27.12 -10.71 -8.06
C GLN A 146 26.69 -11.38 -6.74
N ILE A 147 26.36 -10.59 -5.74
CA ILE A 147 25.89 -11.09 -4.44
C ILE A 147 24.56 -11.84 -4.60
N ILE A 148 23.60 -11.32 -5.39
CA ILE A 148 22.32 -11.99 -5.67
C ILE A 148 22.56 -13.35 -6.35
N TYR A 149 23.45 -13.42 -7.33
CA TYR A 149 23.78 -14.69 -8.00
C TYR A 149 24.39 -15.70 -7.01
N GLU A 150 25.28 -15.26 -6.12
CA GLU A 150 25.89 -16.16 -5.13
C GLU A 150 24.87 -16.62 -4.08
N ILE A 151 24.00 -15.73 -3.60
CA ILE A 151 22.88 -16.12 -2.72
C ILE A 151 22.01 -17.15 -3.43
N ASN A 152 21.63 -16.89 -4.69
CA ASN A 152 20.79 -17.81 -5.45
C ASN A 152 21.46 -19.17 -5.68
N ARG A 153 22.74 -19.18 -6.03
CA ARG A 153 23.49 -20.43 -6.23
C ARG A 153 23.48 -21.29 -4.96
N ARG A 154 23.85 -20.71 -3.82
CA ARG A 154 23.88 -21.41 -2.53
C ARG A 154 22.48 -21.87 -2.10
N PHE A 155 21.50 -21.04 -2.31
CA PHE A 155 20.11 -21.38 -1.99
C PHE A 155 19.58 -22.53 -2.88
N ILE A 156 19.88 -22.54 -4.17
CA ILE A 156 19.47 -23.63 -5.07
C ILE A 156 20.16 -24.94 -4.69
N GLU A 157 21.44 -24.91 -4.32
CA GLU A 157 22.13 -26.11 -3.82
C GLU A 157 21.45 -26.66 -2.55
N PHE A 158 21.07 -25.80 -1.63
CA PHE A 158 20.25 -26.21 -0.47
C PHE A 158 18.90 -26.76 -0.91
N ALA A 159 18.15 -26.10 -1.81
CA ALA A 159 16.84 -26.54 -2.27
C ALA A 159 16.88 -27.91 -2.97
N LYS A 160 17.96 -28.22 -3.72
CA LYS A 160 18.20 -29.53 -4.31
C LYS A 160 18.24 -30.65 -3.27
N THR A 161 18.78 -30.41 -2.10
CA THR A 161 18.82 -31.42 -1.02
C THR A 161 17.44 -31.80 -0.51
N LYS A 162 16.44 -30.91 -0.70
CA LYS A 162 15.05 -31.11 -0.26
C LYS A 162 14.15 -31.58 -1.37
N PHE A 163 14.28 -31.02 -2.57
CA PHE A 163 13.38 -31.31 -3.70
C PHE A 163 13.93 -32.34 -4.69
N GLY A 164 15.24 -32.61 -4.66
CA GLY A 164 15.96 -33.38 -5.70
C GLY A 164 16.47 -32.49 -6.83
N GLU A 165 17.54 -32.96 -7.50
CA GLU A 165 18.31 -32.17 -8.50
C GLU A 165 17.51 -31.73 -9.72
N THR A 166 16.54 -32.57 -10.16
CA THR A 166 15.76 -32.37 -11.41
C THR A 166 14.36 -31.82 -11.17
N SER A 167 14.07 -31.36 -9.92
CA SER A 167 12.73 -30.93 -9.57
C SER A 167 12.36 -29.60 -10.25
N GLU A 168 11.19 -29.54 -10.87
CA GLU A 168 10.61 -28.29 -11.42
C GLU A 168 10.40 -27.22 -10.35
N LYS A 169 10.30 -27.61 -9.07
CA LYS A 169 10.18 -26.67 -7.95
C LYS A 169 11.39 -25.75 -7.82
N LEU A 170 12.59 -26.22 -8.25
CA LEU A 170 13.80 -25.39 -8.23
C LEU A 170 13.66 -24.12 -9.06
N ALA A 171 13.04 -24.24 -10.24
CA ALA A 171 12.77 -23.08 -11.10
C ALA A 171 11.79 -22.08 -10.46
N LYS A 172 10.84 -22.57 -9.65
CA LYS A 172 9.85 -21.72 -8.97
C LYS A 172 10.45 -20.96 -7.78
N VAL A 173 11.34 -21.58 -7.02
CA VAL A 173 11.97 -20.95 -5.86
C VAL A 173 13.20 -20.10 -6.22
N SER A 174 13.81 -20.28 -7.38
CA SER A 174 14.99 -19.52 -7.81
C SER A 174 14.75 -18.01 -7.72
N ILE A 175 15.72 -17.28 -7.19
CA ILE A 175 15.69 -15.80 -7.12
C ILE A 175 15.87 -15.20 -8.51
N VAL A 176 16.66 -15.85 -9.36
CA VAL A 176 16.91 -15.42 -10.73
C VAL A 176 16.21 -16.39 -11.69
N SER A 177 15.51 -15.86 -12.69
CA SER A 177 14.80 -16.67 -13.69
C SER A 177 14.89 -16.06 -15.08
N GLY A 178 14.62 -16.88 -16.11
CA GLY A 178 14.82 -16.49 -17.51
C GLY A 178 16.25 -16.69 -17.98
N GLU A 179 16.49 -16.46 -19.29
CA GLU A 179 17.78 -16.62 -19.93
C GLU A 179 18.15 -15.36 -20.72
N GLY A 180 19.46 -15.11 -20.84
CA GLY A 180 19.99 -13.99 -21.62
C GLY A 180 19.36 -12.64 -21.19
N ASP A 181 18.92 -11.84 -22.15
CA ASP A 181 18.33 -10.52 -21.92
C ASP A 181 16.96 -10.55 -21.23
N ALA A 182 16.28 -11.72 -21.22
CA ALA A 182 15.01 -11.93 -20.53
C ALA A 182 15.18 -12.28 -19.04
N GLN A 183 16.40 -12.31 -18.53
CA GLN A 183 16.69 -12.65 -17.15
C GLN A 183 16.13 -11.60 -16.20
N ILE A 184 15.43 -12.07 -15.16
CA ILE A 184 14.83 -11.22 -14.10
C ILE A 184 15.23 -11.69 -12.71
N ILE A 185 15.25 -10.74 -11.77
CA ILE A 185 15.39 -10.98 -10.33
C ILE A 185 14.01 -10.91 -9.71
N ARG A 186 13.62 -11.95 -8.97
CA ARG A 186 12.35 -12.05 -8.24
C ARG A 186 12.55 -11.55 -6.80
N MET A 187 12.05 -10.35 -6.52
CA MET A 187 12.31 -9.68 -5.23
C MET A 187 11.58 -10.37 -4.08
N ALA A 188 10.42 -10.97 -4.29
CA ALA A 188 9.72 -11.76 -3.28
C ALA A 188 10.53 -13.01 -2.88
N ASN A 189 11.11 -13.73 -3.86
CA ASN A 189 11.95 -14.87 -3.60
C ASN A 189 13.19 -14.49 -2.79
N LEU A 190 13.85 -13.39 -3.15
CA LEU A 190 14.97 -12.83 -2.39
C LEU A 190 14.56 -12.50 -0.95
N SER A 191 13.42 -11.86 -0.77
CA SER A 191 12.89 -11.49 0.54
C SER A 191 12.62 -12.70 1.43
N ILE A 192 12.03 -13.77 0.89
CA ILE A 192 11.74 -15.01 1.62
C ILE A 192 13.05 -15.73 2.02
N VAL A 193 13.99 -15.82 1.08
CA VAL A 193 15.28 -16.50 1.31
C VAL A 193 16.09 -15.78 2.39
N GLY A 194 16.15 -14.46 2.35
CA GLY A 194 16.93 -13.64 3.26
C GLY A 194 16.26 -13.31 4.61
N SER A 195 15.03 -13.77 4.85
CA SER A 195 14.28 -13.45 6.07
C SER A 195 14.09 -14.66 6.98
N PHE A 196 14.09 -14.44 8.30
CA PHE A 196 13.78 -15.48 9.28
C PHE A 196 12.26 -15.71 9.42
N SER A 197 11.43 -14.72 9.06
CA SER A 197 9.98 -14.80 9.15
C SER A 197 9.31 -14.13 7.96
N VAL A 198 8.22 -14.73 7.49
CA VAL A 198 7.38 -14.24 6.40
C VAL A 198 5.94 -14.20 6.89
N ASN A 199 5.31 -13.04 6.86
CA ASN A 199 3.92 -12.95 7.26
C ASN A 199 3.00 -12.44 6.15
N GLY A 200 1.78 -12.97 6.15
CA GLY A 200 0.64 -12.34 5.51
C GLY A 200 -0.03 -11.35 6.45
N VAL A 201 -0.98 -10.57 5.93
CA VAL A 201 -1.61 -9.43 6.60
C VAL A 201 -3.08 -9.64 6.97
N ALA A 202 -3.60 -10.84 6.77
CA ALA A 202 -4.88 -11.36 7.28
C ALA A 202 -4.83 -12.89 7.27
N LYS A 203 -5.69 -13.56 8.06
CA LYS A 203 -5.67 -15.02 8.18
C LYS A 203 -5.82 -15.72 6.82
N ILE A 204 -6.84 -15.35 6.05
CA ILE A 204 -7.07 -15.92 4.71
C ILE A 204 -5.91 -15.62 3.76
N HIS A 205 -5.34 -14.41 3.81
CA HIS A 205 -4.19 -14.02 3.01
C HIS A 205 -2.98 -14.91 3.33
N SER A 206 -2.69 -15.12 4.60
CA SER A 206 -1.56 -15.95 5.05
C SER A 206 -1.71 -17.41 4.61
N GLU A 207 -2.92 -17.95 4.61
CA GLU A 207 -3.17 -19.30 4.08
C GLU A 207 -3.00 -19.36 2.56
N LEU A 208 -3.45 -18.35 1.82
CA LEU A 208 -3.26 -18.28 0.38
C LEU A 208 -1.79 -18.10 -0.03
N ILE A 209 -0.98 -17.42 0.78
CA ILE A 209 0.47 -17.37 0.57
C ILE A 209 1.06 -18.79 0.60
N LYS A 210 0.70 -19.60 1.60
CA LYS A 210 1.21 -20.96 1.80
C LYS A 210 0.73 -21.94 0.74
N THR A 211 -0.51 -21.80 0.28
CA THR A 211 -1.16 -22.81 -0.57
C THR A 211 -1.14 -22.47 -2.06
N SER A 212 -1.04 -21.18 -2.42
CA SER A 212 -1.22 -20.71 -3.78
C SER A 212 -0.09 -19.84 -4.30
N LEU A 213 0.42 -18.89 -3.50
CA LEU A 213 1.37 -17.90 -3.97
C LEU A 213 2.79 -18.45 -4.02
N VAL A 214 3.27 -19.06 -2.93
CA VAL A 214 4.63 -19.59 -2.76
C VAL A 214 4.64 -20.93 -2.02
N PRO A 215 3.85 -21.94 -2.44
CA PRO A 215 3.72 -23.21 -1.74
C PRO A 215 5.06 -23.96 -1.63
N GLU A 216 5.95 -23.80 -2.61
CA GLU A 216 7.25 -24.45 -2.59
C GLU A 216 8.16 -23.88 -1.49
N PHE A 217 8.07 -22.59 -1.19
CA PHE A 217 8.80 -22.02 -0.06
C PHE A 217 8.20 -22.44 1.30
N TYR A 218 6.88 -22.59 1.37
CA TYR A 218 6.24 -23.13 2.56
C TYR A 218 6.65 -24.58 2.82
N GLU A 219 6.82 -25.38 1.77
CA GLU A 219 7.34 -26.76 1.88
C GLU A 219 8.79 -26.79 2.38
N LEU A 220 9.63 -25.82 1.99
CA LEU A 220 11.02 -25.71 2.47
C LEU A 220 11.12 -25.28 3.93
N TRP A 221 10.31 -24.31 4.35
CA TRP A 221 10.39 -23.64 5.64
C TRP A 221 9.02 -23.29 6.21
N PRO A 222 8.18 -24.31 6.58
CA PRO A 222 6.84 -24.04 7.11
C PRO A 222 6.86 -23.15 8.36
N GLU A 223 7.91 -23.21 9.16
CA GLU A 223 8.09 -22.43 10.38
C GLU A 223 8.29 -20.93 10.15
N LYS A 224 8.74 -20.51 8.97
CA LYS A 224 8.90 -19.10 8.63
C LYS A 224 7.55 -18.39 8.43
N PHE A 225 6.49 -19.12 8.04
CA PHE A 225 5.24 -18.52 7.59
C PHE A 225 4.23 -18.30 8.72
N THR A 226 3.93 -17.04 8.98
CA THR A 226 3.06 -16.61 10.07
C THR A 226 1.92 -15.72 9.56
N ASN A 227 0.97 -15.41 10.43
CA ASN A 227 -0.06 -14.41 10.17
C ASN A 227 0.03 -13.29 11.19
N ILE A 228 0.15 -12.04 10.70
CA ILE A 228 0.00 -10.84 11.50
C ILE A 228 -1.06 -9.98 10.81
N THR A 229 -2.30 -10.07 11.28
CA THR A 229 -3.40 -9.29 10.71
C THR A 229 -3.13 -7.79 10.87
N ASN A 230 -3.33 -7.02 9.79
CA ASN A 230 -3.22 -5.58 9.83
C ASN A 230 -4.17 -4.99 10.88
N GLY A 231 -3.78 -3.85 11.42
CA GLY A 231 -4.58 -3.05 12.34
C GLY A 231 -4.52 -1.57 12.00
N ILE A 232 -5.23 -0.79 12.80
CA ILE A 232 -5.25 0.67 12.73
C ILE A 232 -5.07 1.26 14.12
N THR A 233 -4.52 2.46 14.22
CA THR A 233 -4.45 3.15 15.51
C THR A 233 -5.77 3.86 15.81
N PRO A 234 -6.45 3.55 16.94
CA PRO A 234 -7.67 4.24 17.36
C PRO A 234 -7.41 5.69 17.72
N ARG A 235 -6.19 6.04 18.11
CA ARG A 235 -5.79 7.41 18.44
C ARG A 235 -5.98 8.35 17.26
N ARG A 236 -5.48 7.98 16.05
CA ARG A 236 -5.72 8.79 14.85
C ARG A 236 -7.16 8.64 14.34
N TRP A 237 -7.64 7.39 14.19
CA TRP A 237 -8.83 7.11 13.39
C TRP A 237 -10.15 7.19 14.16
N LEU A 238 -10.11 7.37 15.48
CA LEU A 238 -11.29 7.64 16.31
C LEU A 238 -11.05 8.87 17.20
N LEU A 239 -10.05 8.84 18.08
CA LEU A 239 -9.84 9.91 19.07
C LEU A 239 -9.58 11.27 18.40
N HIS A 240 -8.73 11.32 17.37
CA HIS A 240 -8.40 12.55 16.64
C HIS A 240 -9.44 12.87 15.55
N ALA A 241 -9.75 11.90 14.68
CA ALA A 241 -10.60 12.14 13.51
C ALA A 241 -12.09 12.32 13.86
N ASN A 242 -12.57 11.80 15.00
CA ASN A 242 -13.97 11.84 15.43
C ASN A 242 -14.08 12.12 16.93
N THR A 243 -13.57 13.26 17.35
CA THR A 243 -13.48 13.66 18.77
C THR A 243 -14.82 13.60 19.48
N ASN A 244 -15.92 13.97 18.81
CA ASN A 244 -17.25 13.94 19.40
C ASN A 244 -17.70 12.50 19.69
N LEU A 245 -17.42 11.54 18.80
CA LEU A 245 -17.72 10.13 19.03
C LEU A 245 -16.81 9.55 20.11
N ALA A 246 -15.53 9.89 20.10
CA ALA A 246 -14.58 9.48 21.12
C ALA A 246 -15.00 9.98 22.53
N THR A 247 -15.52 11.20 22.62
CA THR A 247 -16.06 11.76 23.87
C THR A 247 -17.32 11.00 24.32
N LEU A 248 -18.28 10.74 23.39
CA LEU A 248 -19.48 9.96 23.70
C LEU A 248 -19.15 8.57 24.25
N ILE A 249 -18.19 7.90 23.61
CA ILE A 249 -17.71 6.59 24.05
C ILE A 249 -17.06 6.69 25.43
N SER A 250 -16.16 7.66 25.63
CA SER A 250 -15.45 7.84 26.90
C SER A 250 -16.36 8.20 28.05
N ASP A 251 -17.45 8.93 27.80
CA ASP A 251 -18.48 9.24 28.82
C ASP A 251 -19.17 7.95 29.34
N LYS A 252 -19.27 6.92 28.51
CA LYS A 252 -19.98 5.67 28.87
C LYS A 252 -19.06 4.60 29.43
N ILE A 253 -17.87 4.40 28.86
CA ILE A 253 -16.98 3.26 29.21
C ILE A 253 -15.60 3.69 29.75
N GLY A 254 -15.37 5.00 29.99
CA GLY A 254 -14.06 5.50 30.41
C GLY A 254 -13.12 5.71 29.22
N LYS A 255 -11.85 6.05 29.49
CA LYS A 255 -10.85 6.39 28.47
C LYS A 255 -9.87 5.27 28.15
N ASP A 256 -9.92 4.14 28.87
CA ASP A 256 -8.93 3.07 28.75
C ASP A 256 -8.97 2.38 27.37
N TRP A 257 -10.09 2.46 26.63
CA TRP A 257 -10.21 1.98 25.27
C TRP A 257 -9.17 2.58 24.31
N ILE A 258 -8.59 3.76 24.63
CA ILE A 258 -7.60 4.45 23.81
C ILE A 258 -6.31 3.59 23.67
N SER A 259 -5.95 2.87 24.74
CA SER A 259 -4.82 1.93 24.77
C SER A 259 -5.23 0.46 24.74
N HIS A 260 -6.48 0.16 25.11
CA HIS A 260 -7.07 -1.19 25.19
C HIS A 260 -8.33 -1.26 24.32
N LEU A 261 -8.13 -1.39 22.99
CA LEU A 261 -9.21 -1.26 22.00
C LEU A 261 -10.33 -2.30 22.17
N GLU A 262 -10.03 -3.46 22.75
CA GLU A 262 -10.98 -4.51 23.08
C GLU A 262 -12.11 -4.04 24.01
N LEU A 263 -11.87 -3.00 24.81
CA LEU A 263 -12.88 -2.41 25.68
C LEU A 263 -14.03 -1.74 24.95
N LEU A 264 -13.85 -1.43 23.64
CA LEU A 264 -14.95 -0.90 22.81
C LEU A 264 -16.13 -1.87 22.69
N SER A 265 -15.93 -3.17 22.93
CA SER A 265 -17.02 -4.16 22.97
C SER A 265 -18.11 -3.79 23.97
N LYS A 266 -17.77 -3.09 25.07
CA LYS A 266 -18.73 -2.61 26.08
C LYS A 266 -19.74 -1.61 25.52
N ILE A 267 -19.50 -1.00 24.37
CA ILE A 267 -20.45 -0.08 23.73
C ILE A 267 -21.72 -0.83 23.27
N ALA A 268 -21.64 -2.14 23.03
CA ALA A 268 -22.79 -2.96 22.68
C ALA A 268 -23.91 -2.88 23.73
N ASP A 269 -23.57 -2.70 25.02
CA ASP A 269 -24.52 -2.61 26.13
C ASP A 269 -25.41 -1.33 26.03
N PHE A 270 -25.01 -0.36 25.21
CA PHE A 270 -25.74 0.89 24.98
C PHE A 270 -26.48 0.93 23.63
N ALA A 271 -26.56 -0.19 22.91
CA ALA A 271 -27.22 -0.25 21.60
C ALA A 271 -28.70 0.13 21.66
N ASP A 272 -29.39 -0.18 22.76
CA ASP A 272 -30.81 0.15 22.99
C ASP A 272 -30.99 1.39 23.90
N ASP A 273 -29.92 2.07 24.31
CA ASP A 273 -30.00 3.34 25.05
C ASP A 273 -30.39 4.48 24.10
N ALA A 274 -31.63 4.92 24.17
CA ALA A 274 -32.20 5.93 23.29
C ALA A 274 -31.43 7.26 23.31
N ASP A 275 -30.85 7.69 24.44
CA ASP A 275 -30.04 8.88 24.53
C ASP A 275 -28.69 8.68 23.82
N PHE A 276 -28.05 7.54 24.04
CA PHE A 276 -26.80 7.19 23.34
C PHE A 276 -27.01 7.18 21.82
N VAL A 277 -28.03 6.49 21.33
CA VAL A 277 -28.36 6.41 19.90
C VAL A 277 -28.63 7.81 19.33
N LYS A 278 -29.42 8.63 20.02
CA LYS A 278 -29.72 10.01 19.62
C LYS A 278 -28.44 10.87 19.51
N ARG A 279 -27.57 10.78 20.49
CA ARG A 279 -26.27 11.49 20.50
C ARG A 279 -25.37 10.99 19.37
N PHE A 280 -25.28 9.69 19.16
CA PHE A 280 -24.51 9.06 18.06
C PHE A 280 -25.01 9.58 16.70
N MET A 281 -26.31 9.57 16.43
CA MET A 281 -26.89 10.07 15.19
C MET A 281 -26.66 11.57 14.97
N LYS A 282 -26.70 12.37 16.03
CA LYS A 282 -26.35 13.80 15.98
C LYS A 282 -24.88 14.00 15.59
N ILE A 283 -23.97 13.22 16.16
CA ILE A 283 -22.54 13.25 15.83
C ILE A 283 -22.32 12.87 14.35
N LYS A 284 -22.97 11.80 13.89
CA LYS A 284 -22.92 11.39 12.48
C LYS A 284 -23.39 12.53 11.55
N LYS A 285 -24.48 13.19 11.87
CA LYS A 285 -24.97 14.35 11.13
C LYS A 285 -23.97 15.50 11.09
N THR A 286 -23.35 15.82 12.21
CA THR A 286 -22.28 16.85 12.29
C THR A 286 -21.11 16.49 11.38
N ASN A 287 -20.64 15.24 11.41
CA ASN A 287 -19.55 14.78 10.54
C ASN A 287 -19.95 14.89 9.05
N LYS A 288 -21.19 14.56 8.70
CA LYS A 288 -21.72 14.75 7.33
C LYS A 288 -21.73 16.21 6.89
N GLU A 289 -22.04 17.15 7.78
CA GLU A 289 -21.94 18.58 7.48
C GLU A 289 -20.48 19.01 7.20
N LEU A 290 -19.52 18.55 7.99
CA LEU A 290 -18.11 18.81 7.73
C LEU A 290 -17.67 18.27 6.36
N LEU A 291 -18.05 17.04 6.05
CA LEU A 291 -17.73 16.43 4.74
C LEU A 291 -18.45 17.15 3.60
N ARG A 292 -19.70 17.59 3.77
CA ARG A 292 -20.45 18.36 2.78
C ARG A 292 -19.71 19.65 2.39
N HIS A 293 -19.15 20.36 3.37
CA HIS A 293 -18.34 21.55 3.11
C HIS A 293 -17.06 21.22 2.35
N GLU A 294 -16.38 20.13 2.72
CA GLU A 294 -15.15 19.69 2.05
C GLU A 294 -15.43 19.23 0.61
N ILE A 295 -16.53 18.52 0.36
CA ILE A 295 -16.98 18.12 -0.97
C ILE A 295 -17.22 19.39 -1.82
N PHE A 296 -18.04 20.31 -1.34
CA PHE A 296 -18.36 21.53 -2.08
C PHE A 296 -17.09 22.34 -2.42
N LYS A 297 -16.20 22.52 -1.45
CA LYS A 297 -14.94 23.24 -1.64
C LYS A 297 -14.06 22.63 -2.75
N ARG A 298 -14.04 21.29 -2.86
CA ARG A 298 -13.15 20.57 -3.80
C ARG A 298 -13.77 20.31 -5.16
N THR A 299 -15.09 20.17 -5.23
CA THR A 299 -15.79 19.68 -6.42
C THR A 299 -16.89 20.59 -6.94
N ASN A 300 -17.26 21.61 -6.17
CA ASN A 300 -18.42 22.48 -6.41
C ASN A 300 -19.75 21.71 -6.52
N VAL A 301 -19.82 20.50 -5.94
CA VAL A 301 -21.05 19.69 -5.91
C VAL A 301 -21.73 19.87 -4.57
N ALA A 302 -23.01 20.30 -4.60
CA ALA A 302 -23.84 20.37 -3.42
C ALA A 302 -24.45 18.98 -3.13
N VAL A 303 -24.30 18.52 -1.88
CA VAL A 303 -24.92 17.27 -1.39
C VAL A 303 -25.72 17.54 -0.13
N THR A 304 -26.78 16.74 0.11
CA THR A 304 -27.58 16.83 1.32
C THR A 304 -27.11 15.85 2.39
N THR A 305 -27.02 16.28 3.63
CA THR A 305 -26.69 15.42 4.78
C THR A 305 -27.80 14.46 5.18
N ASN A 306 -29.00 14.63 4.62
CA ASN A 306 -30.10 13.69 4.80
C ASN A 306 -30.01 12.47 3.86
N SER A 307 -29.09 12.49 2.87
CA SER A 307 -28.83 11.32 2.02
C SER A 307 -27.91 10.33 2.72
N MET A 308 -28.02 9.05 2.39
CA MET A 308 -27.10 8.01 2.83
C MET A 308 -25.77 8.18 2.09
N PHE A 309 -24.67 8.37 2.83
CA PHE A 309 -23.31 8.49 2.28
C PHE A 309 -22.69 7.11 2.07
N VAL A 310 -22.65 6.68 0.80
CA VAL A 310 -22.08 5.40 0.36
C VAL A 310 -20.67 5.67 -0.16
N VAL A 311 -19.66 5.17 0.50
CA VAL A 311 -18.25 5.57 0.27
C VAL A 311 -17.41 4.41 -0.25
N GLN A 312 -16.67 4.67 -1.34
CA GLN A 312 -15.59 3.81 -1.81
C GLN A 312 -14.30 4.62 -1.94
N ALA A 313 -13.52 4.67 -0.86
CA ALA A 313 -12.28 5.45 -0.77
C ALA A 313 -11.07 4.53 -0.68
N LYS A 314 -10.43 4.26 -1.81
CA LYS A 314 -9.25 3.39 -1.97
C LYS A 314 -8.58 3.63 -3.31
N ARG A 315 -7.34 3.13 -3.51
CA ARG A 315 -6.67 3.18 -4.82
C ARG A 315 -7.60 2.64 -5.90
N ILE A 316 -7.57 3.27 -7.08
CA ILE A 316 -8.39 2.81 -8.22
C ILE A 316 -7.67 1.65 -8.88
N HIS A 317 -8.36 0.51 -8.95
CA HIS A 317 -7.83 -0.71 -9.54
C HIS A 317 -8.97 -1.65 -9.97
N GLU A 318 -8.76 -2.44 -11.02
CA GLU A 318 -9.78 -3.35 -11.53
C GLU A 318 -10.29 -4.31 -10.45
N TYR A 319 -9.39 -4.96 -9.69
CA TYR A 319 -9.80 -5.90 -8.65
C TYR A 319 -10.58 -5.27 -7.49
N LYS A 320 -10.44 -3.95 -7.26
CA LYS A 320 -11.20 -3.20 -6.24
C LYS A 320 -12.62 -2.85 -6.68
N ARG A 321 -12.91 -3.06 -7.96
CA ARG A 321 -14.22 -3.01 -8.59
C ARG A 321 -14.98 -1.68 -8.47
N GLN A 322 -14.28 -0.54 -8.52
CA GLN A 322 -14.93 0.77 -8.65
C GLN A 322 -15.81 0.83 -9.89
N LEU A 323 -15.42 0.14 -10.96
CA LEU A 323 -16.24 0.01 -12.16
C LEU A 323 -17.62 -0.61 -11.85
N MET A 324 -17.65 -1.69 -11.05
CA MET A 324 -18.92 -2.31 -10.64
C MET A 324 -19.76 -1.34 -9.81
N ALA A 325 -19.16 -0.58 -8.91
CA ALA A 325 -19.90 0.40 -8.11
C ALA A 325 -20.50 1.53 -8.96
N ILE A 326 -19.77 2.04 -9.96
CA ILE A 326 -20.32 3.08 -10.84
C ILE A 326 -21.38 2.54 -11.80
N LEU A 327 -21.29 1.26 -12.22
CA LEU A 327 -22.34 0.60 -13.00
C LEU A 327 -23.62 0.45 -12.17
N GLN A 328 -23.54 0.16 -10.87
CA GLN A 328 -24.68 0.17 -9.96
C GLN A 328 -25.34 1.55 -9.90
N VAL A 329 -24.54 2.61 -9.81
CA VAL A 329 -25.06 4.00 -9.84
C VAL A 329 -25.79 4.30 -11.14
N ILE A 330 -25.25 3.86 -12.28
CA ILE A 330 -25.91 4.01 -13.59
C ILE A 330 -27.24 3.26 -13.60
N GLY A 331 -27.29 2.04 -13.05
CA GLY A 331 -28.52 1.27 -12.91
C GLY A 331 -29.59 2.00 -12.08
N GLU A 332 -29.23 2.55 -10.93
CA GLU A 332 -30.12 3.35 -10.08
C GLU A 332 -30.62 4.63 -10.81
N TYR A 333 -29.70 5.32 -11.50
CA TYR A 333 -30.05 6.47 -12.32
C TYR A 333 -31.12 6.11 -13.39
N LEU A 334 -30.88 5.04 -14.13
CA LEU A 334 -31.81 4.58 -15.16
C LEU A 334 -33.16 4.17 -14.58
N ALA A 335 -33.21 3.51 -13.43
CA ALA A 335 -34.44 3.19 -12.73
C ALA A 335 -35.23 4.45 -12.35
N ILE A 336 -34.57 5.51 -11.92
CA ILE A 336 -35.21 6.79 -11.62
C ILE A 336 -35.76 7.45 -12.87
N VAL A 337 -34.96 7.57 -13.95
CA VAL A 337 -35.37 8.40 -15.12
C VAL A 337 -36.23 7.69 -16.12
N ARG A 338 -36.14 6.35 -16.24
CA ARG A 338 -36.90 5.53 -17.17
C ARG A 338 -38.13 4.92 -16.52
N ASP A 339 -37.93 4.31 -15.32
CA ASP A 339 -38.97 3.49 -14.69
C ASP A 339 -39.68 4.24 -13.55
N ASN A 340 -39.26 5.48 -13.26
CA ASN A 340 -39.77 6.33 -12.18
C ASN A 340 -39.69 5.66 -10.79
N VAL A 341 -38.72 4.75 -10.60
CA VAL A 341 -38.49 4.06 -9.33
C VAL A 341 -37.52 4.90 -8.48
N ARG A 342 -38.00 5.43 -7.37
CA ARG A 342 -37.19 6.22 -6.44
C ARG A 342 -36.58 5.34 -5.36
N PRO A 343 -35.34 5.65 -4.93
CA PRO A 343 -34.73 4.95 -3.78
C PRO A 343 -35.52 5.24 -2.49
N ILE A 344 -35.53 4.28 -1.57
CA ILE A 344 -36.21 4.40 -0.26
C ILE A 344 -35.70 5.63 0.52
N CYS A 345 -34.42 5.94 0.40
CA CYS A 345 -33.79 7.15 0.93
C CYS A 345 -32.84 7.76 -0.09
N PRO A 346 -32.65 9.09 -0.10
CA PRO A 346 -31.64 9.72 -0.95
C PRO A 346 -30.25 9.11 -0.72
N LYS A 347 -29.45 8.98 -1.78
CA LYS A 347 -28.10 8.42 -1.72
C LYS A 347 -27.08 9.39 -2.31
N THR A 348 -25.94 9.48 -1.67
CA THR A 348 -24.74 10.15 -2.22
C THR A 348 -23.62 9.13 -2.30
N TYR A 349 -23.24 8.76 -3.52
CA TYR A 349 -22.09 7.91 -3.78
C TYR A 349 -20.81 8.76 -3.81
N ILE A 350 -19.86 8.45 -2.94
CA ILE A 350 -18.62 9.21 -2.78
C ILE A 350 -17.45 8.30 -3.11
N PHE A 351 -16.80 8.60 -4.23
CA PHE A 351 -15.58 7.94 -4.67
C PHE A 351 -14.37 8.80 -4.32
N ALA A 352 -13.28 8.17 -3.90
CA ALA A 352 -12.01 8.84 -3.68
C ALA A 352 -10.86 7.85 -3.87
N GLY A 353 -9.77 8.29 -4.48
CA GLY A 353 -8.61 7.41 -4.69
C GLY A 353 -7.68 7.94 -5.76
N LYS A 354 -6.50 7.34 -5.83
CA LYS A 354 -5.47 7.67 -6.82
C LYS A 354 -5.26 6.46 -7.74
N ALA A 355 -5.06 6.72 -9.04
CA ALA A 355 -4.57 5.74 -10.00
C ALA A 355 -3.05 5.78 -10.05
N ALA A 356 -2.39 4.63 -10.28
CA ALA A 356 -0.98 4.62 -10.62
C ALA A 356 -0.74 5.40 -11.92
N PRO A 357 0.39 6.12 -12.06
CA PRO A 357 0.64 7.01 -13.21
C PRO A 357 0.57 6.31 -14.57
N SER A 358 1.01 5.06 -14.66
CA SER A 358 1.00 4.24 -15.88
C SER A 358 -0.30 3.46 -16.11
N TYR A 359 -1.21 3.41 -15.11
CA TYR A 359 -2.42 2.57 -15.18
C TYR A 359 -3.57 3.27 -15.92
N THR A 360 -3.56 3.20 -17.24
CA THR A 360 -4.52 3.87 -18.13
C THR A 360 -5.97 3.49 -17.80
N PHE A 361 -6.25 2.20 -17.57
CA PHE A 361 -7.62 1.75 -17.30
C PHE A 361 -8.18 2.34 -16.00
N ALA A 362 -7.38 2.42 -14.94
CA ALA A 362 -7.79 3.09 -13.70
C ALA A 362 -8.11 4.59 -13.92
N LYS A 363 -7.37 5.27 -14.79
CA LYS A 363 -7.67 6.66 -15.17
C LYS A 363 -8.98 6.77 -15.95
N LEU A 364 -9.30 5.79 -16.81
CA LEU A 364 -10.58 5.73 -17.50
C LEU A 364 -11.75 5.51 -16.53
N ILE A 365 -11.58 4.71 -15.49
CA ILE A 365 -12.59 4.55 -14.42
C ILE A 365 -12.83 5.89 -13.71
N ILE A 366 -11.79 6.64 -13.36
CA ILE A 366 -11.95 7.99 -12.78
C ILE A 366 -12.72 8.91 -13.73
N LYS A 367 -12.39 8.89 -15.02
CA LYS A 367 -13.11 9.66 -16.05
C LYS A 367 -14.57 9.27 -16.13
N LEU A 368 -14.87 7.96 -16.14
CA LEU A 368 -16.26 7.46 -16.16
C LEU A 368 -17.04 7.94 -14.94
N ILE A 369 -16.47 7.83 -13.72
CA ILE A 369 -17.13 8.31 -12.50
C ILE A 369 -17.47 9.80 -12.60
N ASN A 370 -16.54 10.63 -13.09
CA ASN A 370 -16.78 12.07 -13.24
C ASN A 370 -17.84 12.37 -14.32
N ASN A 371 -17.84 11.65 -15.45
CA ASN A 371 -18.85 11.82 -16.49
C ASN A 371 -20.24 11.43 -16.00
N VAL A 372 -20.35 10.31 -15.27
CA VAL A 372 -21.63 9.89 -14.65
C VAL A 372 -22.08 10.92 -13.61
N ALA A 373 -21.16 11.41 -12.78
CA ALA A 373 -21.46 12.48 -11.82
C ALA A 373 -22.03 13.72 -12.49
N GLN A 374 -21.45 14.15 -13.62
CA GLN A 374 -21.94 15.29 -14.38
C GLN A 374 -23.35 15.07 -14.89
N VAL A 375 -23.69 13.89 -15.42
CA VAL A 375 -25.03 13.57 -15.89
C VAL A 375 -26.02 13.50 -14.73
N VAL A 376 -25.74 12.68 -13.73
CA VAL A 376 -26.66 12.40 -12.61
C VAL A 376 -26.93 13.65 -11.78
N ASN A 377 -25.91 14.43 -11.46
CA ASN A 377 -26.04 15.57 -10.57
C ASN A 377 -26.80 16.76 -11.18
N ASN A 378 -26.85 16.85 -12.51
CA ASN A 378 -27.53 17.91 -13.24
C ASN A 378 -28.93 17.52 -13.81
N ASP A 379 -29.34 16.25 -13.66
CA ASP A 379 -30.65 15.82 -14.12
C ASP A 379 -31.75 16.19 -13.11
N ALA A 380 -32.65 17.07 -13.53
CA ALA A 380 -33.76 17.56 -12.72
C ALA A 380 -34.71 16.42 -12.26
N LYS A 381 -34.84 15.33 -13.04
CA LYS A 381 -35.67 14.17 -12.65
C LYS A 381 -35.07 13.44 -11.43
N VAL A 382 -33.79 13.46 -11.31
CA VAL A 382 -33.04 12.83 -10.17
C VAL A 382 -33.10 13.71 -8.93
N GLY A 383 -32.85 15.02 -9.08
CA GLY A 383 -32.81 15.97 -7.97
C GLY A 383 -31.83 15.56 -6.89
N ASP A 384 -32.29 15.53 -5.63
CA ASP A 384 -31.50 15.10 -4.48
C ASP A 384 -31.59 13.60 -4.16
N SER A 385 -32.37 12.83 -4.96
CA SER A 385 -32.53 11.38 -4.72
C SER A 385 -31.25 10.60 -4.91
N LEU A 386 -30.39 11.06 -5.82
CA LEU A 386 -29.08 10.43 -6.12
C LEU A 386 -28.04 11.51 -6.45
N LYS A 387 -26.91 11.46 -5.82
CA LYS A 387 -25.75 12.30 -6.11
C LYS A 387 -24.48 11.45 -6.23
N VAL A 388 -23.56 11.87 -7.07
CA VAL A 388 -22.26 11.21 -7.29
C VAL A 388 -21.15 12.21 -7.14
N VAL A 389 -20.12 11.85 -6.38
CA VAL A 389 -18.97 12.71 -6.11
C VAL A 389 -17.69 11.91 -6.29
N PHE A 390 -16.71 12.47 -6.98
CA PHE A 390 -15.32 12.02 -6.93
C PHE A 390 -14.47 13.07 -6.21
N ILE A 391 -13.94 12.74 -5.02
CA ILE A 391 -13.10 13.65 -4.26
C ILE A 391 -11.66 13.53 -4.77
N PRO A 392 -11.07 14.59 -5.35
CA PRO A 392 -9.69 14.57 -5.83
C PRO A 392 -8.69 14.60 -4.67
N ASP A 393 -7.45 14.21 -4.97
CA ASP A 393 -6.30 14.25 -4.05
C ASP A 393 -6.58 13.57 -2.70
N TYR A 394 -7.09 12.31 -2.77
CA TYR A 394 -7.35 11.52 -1.57
C TYR A 394 -6.06 11.25 -0.79
N LYS A 395 -6.04 11.68 0.45
CA LYS A 395 -4.92 11.56 1.39
C LYS A 395 -5.43 11.52 2.84
N VAL A 396 -4.54 11.34 3.81
CA VAL A 396 -4.90 11.16 5.22
C VAL A 396 -5.81 12.27 5.73
N SER A 397 -5.51 13.55 5.41
CA SER A 397 -6.34 14.69 5.86
C SER A 397 -7.76 14.68 5.27
N VAL A 398 -7.95 14.13 4.06
CA VAL A 398 -9.29 13.92 3.49
C VAL A 398 -9.97 12.73 4.15
N ALA A 399 -9.22 11.66 4.40
CA ALA A 399 -9.76 10.46 5.05
C ALA A 399 -10.28 10.75 6.46
N GLU A 400 -9.61 11.63 7.23
CA GLU A 400 -10.00 12.05 8.58
C GLU A 400 -11.37 12.75 8.64
N VAL A 401 -11.80 13.38 7.57
CA VAL A 401 -13.14 14.00 7.44
C VAL A 401 -14.15 13.06 6.80
N LEU A 402 -13.73 12.28 5.80
CA LEU A 402 -14.60 11.42 5.02
C LEU A 402 -15.06 10.19 5.82
N ILE A 403 -14.14 9.55 6.55
CA ILE A 403 -14.43 8.30 7.25
C ILE A 403 -15.50 8.46 8.35
N PRO A 404 -15.41 9.47 9.25
CA PRO A 404 -16.44 9.70 10.27
C PRO A 404 -17.84 9.98 9.72
N ALA A 405 -17.92 10.52 8.49
CA ALA A 405 -19.17 10.93 7.86
C ALA A 405 -19.87 9.79 7.08
N ALA A 406 -19.20 8.69 6.81
CA ALA A 406 -19.73 7.60 6.01
C ALA A 406 -20.85 6.83 6.75
N ASP A 407 -21.92 6.49 6.03
CA ASP A 407 -22.94 5.56 6.51
C ASP A 407 -22.63 4.13 6.03
N VAL A 408 -22.16 4.00 4.78
CA VAL A 408 -21.83 2.72 4.16
C VAL A 408 -20.42 2.78 3.58
N SER A 409 -19.64 1.76 3.86
CA SER A 409 -18.29 1.52 3.32
C SER A 409 -18.33 0.40 2.31
N LEU A 410 -18.02 0.68 1.03
CA LEU A 410 -17.94 -0.32 -0.02
C LEU A 410 -16.57 -1.00 -0.03
N GLN A 411 -16.56 -2.29 0.32
CA GLN A 411 -15.38 -3.15 0.40
C GLN A 411 -15.54 -4.35 -0.55
N ILE A 412 -15.86 -4.06 -1.81
CA ILE A 412 -16.33 -5.01 -2.83
C ILE A 412 -15.23 -5.56 -3.74
N SER A 413 -13.98 -5.61 -3.30
CA SER A 413 -12.86 -6.20 -4.06
C SER A 413 -13.21 -7.64 -4.48
N THR A 414 -12.66 -8.11 -5.61
CA THR A 414 -12.78 -9.51 -6.00
C THR A 414 -12.23 -10.39 -4.88
N ALA A 415 -12.97 -11.43 -4.49
CA ALA A 415 -12.58 -12.31 -3.39
C ALA A 415 -11.23 -12.99 -3.67
N GLY A 416 -10.36 -13.04 -2.66
CA GLY A 416 -9.00 -13.55 -2.76
C GLY A 416 -7.96 -12.54 -3.28
N PHE A 417 -8.33 -11.28 -3.54
CA PHE A 417 -7.41 -10.28 -4.09
C PHE A 417 -7.07 -9.14 -3.10
N GLU A 418 -7.95 -8.82 -2.17
CA GLU A 418 -7.65 -7.83 -1.12
C GLU A 418 -7.01 -8.52 0.08
N ALA A 419 -5.70 -8.49 0.17
CA ALA A 419 -4.94 -9.19 1.21
C ALA A 419 -5.43 -8.92 2.63
N SER A 420 -5.76 -7.68 2.95
CA SER A 420 -6.37 -7.27 4.23
C SER A 420 -7.33 -6.10 4.02
N GLY A 421 -6.82 -4.99 3.51
CA GLY A 421 -7.43 -3.68 3.66
C GLY A 421 -7.27 -3.14 5.09
N THR A 422 -7.29 -1.81 5.22
CA THR A 422 -7.34 -1.10 6.50
C THR A 422 -8.44 -0.03 6.53
N GLY A 423 -8.92 0.37 5.35
CA GLY A 423 -10.07 1.28 5.23
C GLY A 423 -11.32 0.70 5.88
N ASN A 424 -11.60 -0.57 5.64
CA ASN A 424 -12.68 -1.31 6.28
C ASN A 424 -12.70 -1.16 7.81
N MET A 425 -11.56 -1.34 8.46
CA MET A 425 -11.42 -1.18 9.91
C MET A 425 -11.70 0.26 10.37
N LYS A 426 -11.21 1.26 9.61
CA LYS A 426 -11.40 2.70 9.93
C LYS A 426 -12.86 3.09 9.83
N PHE A 427 -13.55 2.66 8.77
CA PHE A 427 -14.98 2.91 8.57
C PHE A 427 -15.83 2.24 9.65
N ALA A 428 -15.57 0.97 9.96
CA ALA A 428 -16.28 0.23 11.00
C ALA A 428 -16.09 0.89 12.37
N LEU A 429 -14.86 1.31 12.72
CA LEU A 429 -14.55 2.01 13.96
C LEU A 429 -15.33 3.33 14.12
N ASN A 430 -15.74 3.95 13.01
CA ASN A 430 -16.54 5.18 12.97
C ASN A 430 -18.04 4.93 12.71
N GLY A 431 -18.50 3.68 12.85
CA GLY A 431 -19.91 3.30 12.76
C GLY A 431 -20.48 3.28 11.36
N ALA A 432 -19.66 3.10 10.32
CA ALA A 432 -20.15 2.82 8.98
C ALA A 432 -20.40 1.32 8.79
N LEU A 433 -21.50 0.96 8.13
CA LEU A 433 -21.78 -0.42 7.77
C LEU A 433 -20.91 -0.86 6.60
N THR A 434 -20.36 -2.05 6.67
CA THR A 434 -19.56 -2.61 5.58
C THR A 434 -20.44 -3.41 4.62
N VAL A 435 -20.43 -3.01 3.34
CA VAL A 435 -20.93 -3.82 2.23
C VAL A 435 -19.75 -4.31 1.43
N GLY A 436 -19.50 -5.60 1.44
CA GLY A 436 -18.26 -6.12 0.86
C GLY A 436 -18.27 -7.61 0.59
N THR A 437 -17.17 -8.05 -0.04
CA THR A 437 -16.87 -9.46 -0.24
C THR A 437 -16.29 -10.08 1.03
N TYR A 438 -16.46 -11.39 1.16
CA TYR A 438 -15.88 -12.17 2.25
C TYR A 438 -14.39 -12.43 1.99
N ASP A 439 -13.56 -11.42 2.30
CA ASP A 439 -12.14 -11.36 1.97
C ASP A 439 -11.36 -10.49 2.95
N GLY A 440 -10.09 -10.77 3.14
CA GLY A 440 -9.15 -10.00 3.95
C GLY A 440 -9.69 -9.69 5.35
N ALA A 441 -9.55 -8.44 5.76
CA ALA A 441 -10.03 -7.97 7.06
C ALA A 441 -11.57 -7.73 7.13
N ASN A 442 -12.31 -7.87 6.02
CA ASN A 442 -13.77 -7.84 6.08
C ASN A 442 -14.32 -9.04 6.86
N ILE A 443 -13.61 -10.18 6.85
CA ILE A 443 -13.98 -11.38 7.59
C ILE A 443 -13.99 -11.11 9.08
#